data_98064bf96d2ec868f8c3361e58c798da
#
_entry.id   98064bf96d2ec868f8c3361e58c798da
#
_cell.length_a   1.000
_cell.length_b   1.000
_cell.length_c   1.000
_cell.angle_alpha   90.00
_cell.angle_beta   90.00
_cell.angle_gamma   90.00
#
_symmetry.space_group_name_H-M   'P 1'
#
loop_
_entity.id
_entity.type
_entity.pdbx_description
1 polymer ?
#
loop_
_entity_poly.entity_id
_entity_poly.type
_entity_poly.pdbx_seq_one_letter_code
_entity_poly.pdbx_strand_id
1 'polypeptide(L)'
;MAYVKTRIPTEVYHLTKWENLSSIVADKRIRRFGDTECWFCRTPENMLRYMEYTVLCEGKPYIATGGRIEHYPKFIPEDYVLLKLIPSKWEDKWYQWNQELPGNASPEAKAEAREFSELKIGYRGDLRFSKMEVIDLEQIMGMREQSQSMGMQMQSL
;
A
#
# COMPACT_ATOMS: atom_id res chain seq x y z
N MET A 1 18.11 6.61 6.10
CA MET A 1 16.73 6.09 6.15
C MET A 1 16.47 5.48 7.52
N ALA A 2 15.46 5.93 8.18
CA ALA A 2 15.12 5.42 9.49
C ALA A 2 13.68 4.91 9.50
N TYR A 3 13.50 3.75 10.13
CA TYR A 3 12.16 3.30 10.49
C TYR A 3 11.81 3.92 11.83
N VAL A 4 10.67 4.55 11.91
CA VAL A 4 10.18 5.15 13.15
C VAL A 4 8.94 4.41 13.60
N LYS A 5 8.80 4.22 14.92
CA LYS A 5 7.61 3.58 15.46
C LYS A 5 6.38 4.42 15.15
N THR A 6 5.28 3.75 14.85
CA THR A 6 4.00 4.41 14.60
C THR A 6 2.91 3.78 15.48
N ARG A 7 1.76 4.45 15.54
CA ARG A 7 0.65 3.98 16.36
C ARG A 7 0.15 2.61 15.89
N ILE A 8 -0.29 1.78 16.81
CA ILE A 8 -0.82 0.45 16.54
C ILE A 8 -2.17 0.60 15.83
N PRO A 9 -2.35 0.01 14.63
CA PRO A 9 -3.62 0.11 13.92
C PRO A 9 -4.66 -0.85 14.48
N THR A 10 -5.94 -0.48 14.39
CA THR A 10 -7.05 -1.37 14.72
C THR A 10 -7.40 -2.29 13.56
N GLU A 11 -7.15 -1.81 12.35
CA GLU A 11 -7.35 -2.56 11.12
C GLU A 11 -6.33 -2.11 10.08
N VAL A 12 -6.01 -2.99 9.14
CA VAL A 12 -5.08 -2.69 8.05
C VAL A 12 -5.60 -3.27 6.74
N TYR A 13 -5.10 -2.71 5.63
CA TYR A 13 -5.47 -3.12 4.28
C TYR A 13 -4.23 -3.63 3.56
N HIS A 14 -4.38 -4.73 2.86
CA HIS A 14 -3.28 -5.40 2.16
C HIS A 14 -3.73 -5.79 0.75
N LEU A 15 -3.00 -5.33 -0.25
CA LEU A 15 -3.23 -5.70 -1.64
C LEU A 15 -2.32 -6.86 -2.01
N THR A 16 -2.90 -7.94 -2.53
CA THR A 16 -2.14 -9.10 -2.96
C THR A 16 -2.80 -9.75 -4.17
N LYS A 17 -2.09 -10.67 -4.82
CA LYS A 17 -2.65 -11.40 -5.95
C LYS A 17 -3.59 -12.51 -5.48
N TRP A 18 -4.62 -12.80 -6.28
CA TRP A 18 -5.58 -13.87 -5.98
C TRP A 18 -4.90 -15.22 -5.71
N GLU A 19 -3.80 -15.51 -6.40
CA GLU A 19 -3.08 -16.77 -6.23
C GLU A 19 -2.54 -16.97 -4.81
N ASN A 20 -2.36 -15.88 -4.05
CA ASN A 20 -1.86 -15.94 -2.68
C ASN A 20 -2.97 -16.11 -1.64
N LEU A 21 -4.23 -15.93 -2.02
CA LEU A 21 -5.34 -15.88 -1.05
C LEU A 21 -5.51 -17.19 -0.29
N SER A 22 -5.43 -18.32 -0.96
CA SER A 22 -5.62 -19.62 -0.32
C SER A 22 -4.59 -19.89 0.78
N SER A 23 -3.32 -19.51 0.54
CA SER A 23 -2.25 -19.66 1.54
C SER A 23 -2.49 -18.74 2.73
N ILE A 24 -2.91 -17.50 2.47
CA ILE A 24 -3.19 -16.52 3.52
C ILE A 24 -4.35 -17.00 4.41
N VAL A 25 -5.41 -17.52 3.82
CA VAL A 25 -6.56 -18.04 4.56
C VAL A 25 -6.16 -19.27 5.38
N ALA A 26 -5.39 -20.19 4.80
CA ALA A 26 -4.96 -21.40 5.49
C ALA A 26 -4.05 -21.10 6.67
N ASP A 27 -3.11 -20.17 6.49
CA ASP A 27 -2.11 -19.82 7.51
C ASP A 27 -2.65 -18.80 8.53
N LYS A 28 -3.69 -18.07 8.20
CA LYS A 28 -4.24 -16.95 8.99
C LYS A 28 -3.16 -15.92 9.31
N ARG A 29 -2.27 -15.67 8.37
CA ARG A 29 -1.19 -14.69 8.50
C ARG A 29 -0.73 -14.19 7.15
N ILE A 30 -0.20 -12.97 7.15
CA ILE A 30 0.53 -12.40 6.02
C ILE A 30 2.01 -12.64 6.30
N ARG A 31 2.68 -13.33 5.40
CA ARG A 31 4.11 -13.62 5.54
C ARG A 31 4.97 -12.50 4.98
N ARG A 32 6.09 -12.23 5.63
CA ARG A 32 7.13 -11.37 5.08
C ARG A 32 7.69 -12.02 3.82
N PHE A 33 8.01 -11.18 2.84
CA PHE A 33 8.64 -11.66 1.62
C PHE A 33 9.89 -10.82 1.34
N GLY A 34 11.06 -11.36 1.70
CA GLY A 34 12.33 -10.72 1.44
C GLY A 34 12.70 -9.56 2.36
N ASP A 35 11.78 -9.08 3.18
CA ASP A 35 11.96 -7.96 4.10
C ASP A 35 11.76 -8.39 5.54
N THR A 36 12.11 -7.52 6.50
CA THR A 36 11.84 -7.75 7.91
C THR A 36 10.40 -7.37 8.27
N GLU A 37 9.74 -6.56 7.45
CA GLU A 37 8.38 -6.08 7.66
C GLU A 37 7.42 -6.56 6.58
N CYS A 38 6.16 -6.77 6.98
CA CYS A 38 5.02 -6.82 6.06
C CYS A 38 4.41 -5.43 5.96
N TRP A 39 4.01 -5.01 4.76
CA TRP A 39 3.54 -3.64 4.50
C TRP A 39 2.04 -3.58 4.27
N PHE A 40 1.42 -2.56 4.84
CA PHE A 40 -0.03 -2.36 4.84
C PHE A 40 -0.37 -0.89 4.74
N CYS A 41 -1.64 -0.59 4.41
CA CYS A 41 -2.19 0.76 4.54
C CYS A 41 -3.25 0.78 5.63
N ARG A 42 -3.43 1.93 6.28
CA ARG A 42 -4.40 2.09 7.38
C ARG A 42 -5.84 2.22 6.89
N THR A 43 -6.04 2.75 5.68
CA THR A 43 -7.36 3.06 5.12
C THR A 43 -7.42 2.65 3.65
N PRO A 44 -8.64 2.44 3.09
CA PRO A 44 -8.77 2.20 1.65
C PRO A 44 -8.27 3.40 0.82
N GLU A 45 -8.47 4.62 1.30
CA GLU A 45 -8.02 5.83 0.63
C GLU A 45 -6.50 5.87 0.51
N ASN A 46 -5.80 5.54 1.58
CA ASN A 46 -4.34 5.42 1.56
C ASN A 46 -3.89 4.33 0.60
N MET A 47 -4.61 3.21 0.54
CA MET A 47 -4.30 2.13 -0.40
C MET A 47 -4.45 2.59 -1.85
N LEU A 48 -5.51 3.32 -2.20
CA LEU A 48 -5.67 3.85 -3.54
C LEU A 48 -4.54 4.80 -3.91
N ARG A 49 -4.18 5.70 -3.00
CA ARG A 49 -3.07 6.63 -3.24
C ARG A 49 -1.74 5.90 -3.38
N TYR A 50 -1.51 4.90 -2.55
CA TYR A 50 -0.32 4.04 -2.66
C TYR A 50 -0.27 3.33 -4.02
N MET A 51 -1.42 2.83 -4.49
CA MET A 51 -1.51 2.19 -5.81
C MET A 51 -1.16 3.16 -6.94
N GLU A 52 -1.53 4.44 -6.81
CA GLU A 52 -1.18 5.47 -7.79
C GLU A 52 0.34 5.66 -7.91
N TYR A 53 1.07 5.48 -6.83
CA TYR A 53 2.53 5.54 -6.84
C TYR A 53 3.18 4.23 -7.31
N THR A 54 2.46 3.13 -7.33
CA THR A 54 3.02 1.80 -7.60
C THR A 54 2.31 1.13 -8.78
N VAL A 55 1.33 0.29 -8.52
CA VAL A 55 0.75 -0.60 -9.53
C VAL A 55 -0.06 0.11 -10.61
N LEU A 56 -0.54 1.32 -10.36
CA LEU A 56 -1.31 2.09 -11.35
C LEU A 56 -0.42 2.98 -12.24
N CYS A 57 0.88 2.78 -12.19
CA CYS A 57 1.86 3.57 -12.95
C CYS A 57 2.21 2.95 -14.29
N GLU A 58 1.23 2.48 -15.06
CA GLU A 58 1.45 1.84 -16.36
C GLU A 58 2.45 2.61 -17.21
N GLY A 59 3.48 1.92 -17.68
CA GLY A 59 4.50 2.49 -18.56
C GLY A 59 5.62 3.25 -17.84
N LYS A 60 5.50 3.57 -16.57
CA LYS A 60 6.56 4.26 -15.84
C LYS A 60 7.73 3.33 -15.56
N PRO A 61 8.99 3.81 -15.66
CA PRO A 61 10.15 3.00 -15.36
C PRO A 61 10.33 2.79 -13.84
N TYR A 62 10.87 1.64 -13.47
CA TYR A 62 11.32 1.36 -12.12
C TYR A 62 12.55 0.46 -12.16
N ILE A 63 13.31 0.45 -11.06
CA ILE A 63 14.51 -0.39 -10.96
C ILE A 63 14.12 -1.73 -10.33
N ALA A 64 14.22 -2.80 -11.13
CA ALA A 64 13.92 -4.15 -10.69
C ALA A 64 15.13 -4.76 -9.97
N THR A 65 14.92 -5.94 -9.37
CA THR A 65 15.99 -6.72 -8.73
C THR A 65 17.13 -6.96 -9.73
N GLY A 66 18.36 -6.69 -9.31
CA GLY A 66 19.54 -6.79 -10.17
C GLY A 66 19.88 -5.51 -10.92
N GLY A 67 19.19 -4.42 -10.65
CA GLY A 67 19.47 -3.10 -11.21
C GLY A 67 18.95 -2.87 -12.63
N ARG A 68 18.12 -3.78 -13.14
CA ARG A 68 17.54 -3.62 -14.48
C ARG A 68 16.42 -2.59 -14.45
N ILE A 69 16.30 -1.81 -15.53
CA ILE A 69 15.18 -0.88 -15.68
C ILE A 69 14.03 -1.62 -16.34
N GLU A 70 12.92 -1.69 -15.65
CA GLU A 70 11.68 -2.28 -16.17
C GLU A 70 10.57 -1.23 -16.11
N HIS A 71 9.46 -1.48 -16.77
CA HIS A 71 8.32 -0.58 -16.80
C HIS A 71 7.10 -1.26 -16.19
N TYR A 72 6.30 -0.50 -15.42
CA TYR A 72 5.07 -1.02 -14.83
C TYR A 72 4.12 -1.52 -15.91
N PRO A 73 3.62 -2.75 -15.81
CA PRO A 73 2.63 -3.28 -16.75
C PRO A 73 1.27 -2.63 -16.50
N LYS A 74 0.33 -2.90 -17.40
CA LYS A 74 -1.06 -2.51 -17.17
C LYS A 74 -1.59 -3.24 -15.93
N PHE A 75 -2.24 -2.48 -15.04
CA PHE A 75 -2.85 -3.05 -13.85
C PHE A 75 -4.18 -3.72 -14.22
N ILE A 76 -4.31 -4.99 -13.86
CA ILE A 76 -5.52 -5.79 -14.09
C ILE A 76 -6.16 -6.07 -12.73
N PRO A 77 -7.24 -5.35 -12.35
CA PRO A 77 -7.86 -5.50 -11.03
C PRO A 77 -8.29 -6.93 -10.71
N GLU A 78 -8.68 -7.71 -11.72
CA GLU A 78 -9.14 -9.07 -11.55
C GLU A 78 -8.06 -10.02 -11.05
N ASP A 79 -6.79 -9.67 -11.23
CA ASP A 79 -5.66 -10.47 -10.75
C ASP A 79 -5.34 -10.24 -9.27
N TYR A 80 -5.97 -9.24 -8.65
CA TYR A 80 -5.66 -8.79 -7.31
C TYR A 80 -6.87 -8.89 -6.38
N VAL A 81 -6.57 -8.96 -5.10
CA VAL A 81 -7.58 -8.91 -4.04
C VAL A 81 -7.12 -7.93 -2.97
N LEU A 82 -8.06 -7.15 -2.47
CA LEU A 82 -7.80 -6.26 -1.34
C LEU A 82 -8.36 -6.89 -0.08
N LEU A 83 -7.52 -7.02 0.93
CA LEU A 83 -7.89 -7.64 2.19
C LEU A 83 -7.94 -6.59 3.29
N LYS A 84 -9.03 -6.58 4.05
CA LYS A 84 -9.13 -5.86 5.31
C LYS A 84 -8.84 -6.85 6.42
N LEU A 85 -7.84 -6.55 7.23
CA LEU A 85 -7.35 -7.46 8.25
C LEU A 85 -7.42 -6.80 9.63
N ILE A 86 -7.86 -7.58 10.62
CA ILE A 86 -7.80 -7.16 12.01
C ILE A 86 -6.69 -7.98 12.67
N PRO A 87 -5.59 -7.34 13.11
CA PRO A 87 -4.48 -8.04 13.75
C PRO A 87 -4.96 -8.82 14.98
N SER A 88 -4.41 -10.02 15.18
CA SER A 88 -4.83 -10.88 16.28
C SER A 88 -4.31 -10.43 17.64
N LYS A 89 -3.24 -9.62 17.65
CA LYS A 89 -2.63 -9.13 18.88
C LYS A 89 -2.35 -7.65 18.78
N TRP A 90 -2.46 -6.96 19.92
CA TRP A 90 -2.13 -5.54 20.06
C TRP A 90 -0.67 -5.43 20.44
N GLU A 91 0.23 -5.49 19.42
CA GLU A 91 1.67 -5.48 19.63
C GLU A 91 2.31 -4.19 19.12
N ASP A 92 3.29 -3.68 19.87
CA ASP A 92 4.03 -2.47 19.49
C ASP A 92 5.19 -2.83 18.55
N LYS A 93 4.85 -3.36 17.38
CA LYS A 93 5.79 -3.76 16.33
C LYS A 93 5.50 -3.07 15.01
N TRP A 94 4.85 -1.91 15.05
CA TRP A 94 4.44 -1.17 13.86
C TRP A 94 5.39 -0.03 13.62
N TYR A 95 5.83 0.11 12.36
CA TYR A 95 6.82 1.08 11.94
C TYR A 95 6.38 1.78 10.68
N GLN A 96 6.84 3.01 10.54
CA GLN A 96 6.66 3.81 9.34
C GLN A 96 8.03 4.09 8.74
N TRP A 97 8.14 3.99 7.43
CA TRP A 97 9.37 4.35 6.75
C TRP A 97 9.45 5.86 6.62
N ASN A 98 10.51 6.44 7.15
CA ASN A 98 10.79 7.87 7.03
C ASN A 98 11.86 8.05 5.96
N GLN A 99 11.43 8.32 4.72
CA GLN A 99 12.34 8.51 3.61
C GLN A 99 12.93 9.92 3.69
N GLU A 100 14.24 9.99 3.87
CA GLU A 100 14.98 11.24 3.86
C GLU A 100 15.62 11.46 2.49
N LEU A 101 15.39 12.64 1.91
CA LEU A 101 16.02 13.05 0.66
C LEU A 101 17.18 13.99 0.96
N PRO A 102 18.17 14.10 0.02
CA PRO A 102 19.24 15.07 0.16
C PRO A 102 18.71 16.50 0.35
N GLY A 103 19.46 17.33 1.07
CA GLY A 103 19.04 18.71 1.35
C GLY A 103 18.79 19.55 0.12
N ASN A 104 19.42 19.20 -1.02
CA ASN A 104 19.27 19.90 -2.30
C ASN A 104 18.08 19.39 -3.13
N ALA A 105 17.30 18.41 -2.63
CA ALA A 105 16.11 17.97 -3.32
C ALA A 105 15.05 19.07 -3.35
N SER A 106 14.22 19.10 -4.42
CA SER A 106 13.19 20.12 -4.56
C SER A 106 12.14 19.99 -3.45
N PRO A 107 11.44 21.09 -3.09
CA PRO A 107 10.34 21.02 -2.12
C PRO A 107 9.25 20.04 -2.55
N GLU A 108 8.96 19.94 -3.86
CA GLU A 108 7.97 19.02 -4.40
C GLU A 108 8.39 17.57 -4.20
N ALA A 109 9.68 17.25 -4.45
CA ALA A 109 10.20 15.91 -4.25
C ALA A 109 10.16 15.51 -2.77
N LYS A 110 10.48 16.44 -1.87
CA LYS A 110 10.41 16.21 -0.42
C LYS A 110 8.98 15.96 0.04
N ALA A 111 8.02 16.72 -0.50
CA ALA A 111 6.60 16.54 -0.17
C ALA A 111 6.08 15.19 -0.64
N GLU A 112 6.44 14.76 -1.84
CA GLU A 112 6.06 13.45 -2.37
C GLU A 112 6.66 12.31 -1.55
N ALA A 113 7.94 12.42 -1.17
CA ALA A 113 8.59 11.40 -0.35
C ALA A 113 7.93 11.29 1.02
N ARG A 114 7.53 12.41 1.62
CA ARG A 114 6.82 12.43 2.90
C ARG A 114 5.46 11.77 2.77
N GLU A 115 4.68 12.14 1.75
CA GLU A 115 3.37 11.54 1.50
C GLU A 115 3.50 10.03 1.32
N PHE A 116 4.41 9.57 0.46
CA PHE A 116 4.62 8.15 0.21
C PHE A 116 4.97 7.39 1.50
N SER A 117 5.80 7.99 2.35
CA SER A 117 6.20 7.39 3.63
C SER A 117 5.02 7.27 4.60
N GLU A 118 4.06 8.20 4.54
CA GLU A 118 2.90 8.22 5.43
C GLU A 118 1.77 7.28 4.98
N LEU A 119 1.77 6.86 3.71
CA LEU A 119 0.70 6.03 3.15
C LEU A 119 0.71 4.59 3.65
N LYS A 120 1.87 4.07 4.00
CA LYS A 120 2.01 2.66 4.39
C LYS A 120 2.66 2.52 5.74
N ILE A 121 2.31 1.43 6.43
CA ILE A 121 2.93 1.05 7.70
C ILE A 121 3.40 -0.39 7.60
N GLY A 122 4.46 -0.72 8.35
CA GLY A 122 5.04 -2.05 8.36
C GLY A 122 4.91 -2.72 9.71
N TYR A 123 4.55 -3.99 9.69
CA TYR A 123 4.59 -4.84 10.88
C TYR A 123 5.88 -5.66 10.85
N ARG A 124 6.65 -5.61 11.92
CA ARG A 124 7.93 -6.33 11.99
C ARG A 124 7.69 -7.80 12.31
N GLY A 125 7.75 -8.64 11.28
CA GLY A 125 7.48 -10.06 11.34
C GLY A 125 6.31 -10.45 10.45
N ASP A 126 5.85 -11.69 10.57
CA ASP A 126 4.65 -12.17 9.89
C ASP A 126 3.43 -11.71 10.68
N LEU A 127 2.46 -11.07 10.00
CA LEU A 127 1.28 -10.56 10.68
C LEU A 127 0.21 -11.65 10.79
N ARG A 128 -0.18 -11.98 12.01
CA ARG A 128 -1.33 -12.83 12.27
C ARG A 128 -2.57 -11.98 12.44
N PHE A 129 -3.70 -12.44 11.91
CA PHE A 129 -4.96 -11.72 12.00
C PHE A 129 -6.07 -12.61 12.57
N SER A 130 -7.03 -11.98 13.26
CA SER A 130 -8.19 -12.66 13.83
C SER A 130 -9.38 -12.65 12.88
N LYS A 131 -9.48 -11.61 12.04
CA LYS A 131 -10.56 -11.45 11.07
C LYS A 131 -10.00 -10.98 9.75
N MET A 132 -10.60 -11.45 8.66
CA MET A 132 -10.26 -11.04 7.30
C MET A 132 -11.55 -10.82 6.52
N GLU A 133 -11.58 -9.73 5.77
CA GLU A 133 -12.68 -9.40 4.87
C GLU A 133 -12.09 -9.11 3.49
N VAL A 134 -12.66 -9.72 2.46
CA VAL A 134 -12.29 -9.41 1.07
C VAL A 134 -13.08 -8.17 0.64
N ILE A 135 -12.36 -7.14 0.25
CA ILE A 135 -12.95 -5.88 -0.22
C ILE A 135 -12.95 -5.87 -1.75
N ASP A 136 -14.06 -5.45 -2.34
CA ASP A 136 -14.19 -5.32 -3.78
C ASP A 136 -13.29 -4.19 -4.28
N LEU A 137 -12.19 -4.56 -4.94
CA LEU A 137 -11.23 -3.60 -5.46
C LEU A 137 -11.85 -2.67 -6.49
N GLU A 138 -12.77 -3.17 -7.32
CA GLU A 138 -13.43 -2.34 -8.32
C GLU A 138 -14.30 -1.26 -7.69
N GLN A 139 -14.95 -1.57 -6.58
CA GLN A 139 -15.73 -0.60 -5.82
C GLN A 139 -14.87 0.54 -5.32
N ILE A 140 -13.69 0.22 -4.78
CA ILE A 140 -12.75 1.22 -4.27
C ILE A 140 -12.20 2.06 -5.41
N MET A 141 -11.85 1.45 -6.54
CA MET A 141 -11.38 2.17 -7.72
C MET A 141 -12.48 3.06 -8.30
N GLY A 142 -13.74 2.63 -8.22
CA GLY A 142 -14.89 3.44 -8.59
C GLY A 142 -15.04 4.70 -7.75
N MET A 143 -14.76 4.63 -6.46
CA MET A 143 -14.75 5.80 -5.57
C MET A 143 -13.71 6.83 -6.02
N ARG A 144 -12.53 6.36 -6.46
CA ARG A 144 -11.49 7.23 -7.00
C ARG A 144 -11.97 7.96 -8.26
N GLU A 145 -12.60 7.24 -9.17
CA GLU A 145 -13.15 7.82 -10.41
C GLU A 145 -14.24 8.87 -10.13
N GLN A 146 -15.13 8.59 -9.19
CA GLN A 146 -16.16 9.54 -8.77
C GLN A 146 -15.55 10.81 -8.20
N SER A 147 -14.54 10.68 -7.36
CA SER A 147 -13.84 11.82 -6.76
C SER A 147 -13.19 12.68 -7.83
N GLN A 148 -12.54 12.08 -8.83
CA GLN A 148 -11.94 12.80 -9.95
C GLN A 148 -13.01 13.48 -10.83
N SER A 149 -14.12 12.82 -11.09
CA SER A 149 -15.22 13.36 -11.87
C SER A 149 -15.85 14.57 -11.17
N MET A 150 -16.06 14.50 -9.87
CA MET A 150 -16.58 15.64 -9.08
C MET A 150 -15.62 16.83 -9.12
N GLY A 151 -14.32 16.58 -9.02
CA GLY A 151 -13.30 17.62 -9.12
C GLY A 151 -13.33 18.31 -10.48
N MET A 152 -13.49 17.57 -11.56
CA MET A 152 -13.59 18.12 -12.91
C MET A 152 -14.87 18.96 -13.09
N GLN A 153 -16.00 18.53 -12.55
CA GLN A 153 -17.24 19.29 -12.61
C GLN A 153 -17.13 20.63 -11.87
N MET A 154 -16.45 20.65 -10.73
CA MET A 154 -16.24 21.88 -9.96
C MET A 154 -15.33 22.86 -10.71
N GLN A 155 -14.38 22.36 -11.49
CA GLN A 155 -13.49 23.22 -12.30
C GLN A 155 -14.17 23.80 -13.52
N SER A 156 -15.22 23.19 -14.03
CA SER A 156 -15.95 23.65 -15.21
C SER A 156 -17.02 24.71 -14.87
N LEU A 157 -17.24 24.99 -13.62
CA LEU A 157 -18.14 26.05 -13.16
C LEU A 157 -17.38 27.34 -12.93
#